data_ada97b1ee48dfef302900f7b917047ef
#
_entry.id   ada97b1ee48dfef302900f7b917047ef
#
_cell.length_a   1.000
_cell.length_b   1.000
_cell.length_c   1.000
_cell.angle_alpha   90.00
_cell.angle_beta   90.00
_cell.angle_gamma   90.00
#
_symmetry.space_group_name_H-M   'P 1'
#
loop_
_entity.id
_entity.type
_entity.pdbx_description
1 polymer ?
#
loop_
_entity_poly.entity_id
_entity_poly.type
_entity_poly.pdbx_seq_one_letter_code
_entity_poly.pdbx_strand_id
1 'polypeptide(L)'
;MPLMTQPRISVFPKCYFDELVRGERSYVVWIHDAATLGGEGVEHYDEFFPSYDERDVVPVMDAMRETGQVSSMLCFSPDFTHPDAAERARQVERQKRAIDLSVRIGARYCRTLSGQKYPGLSIREGVARAAECIERSLEYAANRDVVLCLENHYKVGDWLYPEFAQQEEPFLALLDALPETPNFGVQYDPSNAVVGGFDPIAFLERIKYRVVTMHASDRYLVPGTTIEEITLQDGTVGYPVKLKHGETGKGLIDYDAIFSRLAAAGFAGWISVEDGMNGLDEIARSVDFLKAKRARYYPSPAPPGDSRRAP
;
A
#
# COMPACT_ATOMS: atom_id res chain seq x y z
N MET A 1 7.46 16.27 -25.45
CA MET A 1 6.96 15.92 -24.13
C MET A 1 7.86 14.83 -23.58
N PRO A 2 8.34 14.90 -22.34
CA PRO A 2 9.01 13.75 -21.74
C PRO A 2 8.03 12.55 -21.78
N LEU A 3 8.56 11.35 -22.05
CA LEU A 3 7.82 10.11 -22.00
C LEU A 3 7.18 10.01 -20.62
N MET A 4 5.85 9.96 -20.53
CA MET A 4 5.17 9.64 -19.27
C MET A 4 5.61 8.23 -18.88
N THR A 5 6.33 8.12 -17.79
CA THR A 5 6.62 6.81 -17.19
C THR A 5 5.29 6.22 -16.71
N GLN A 6 5.01 4.99 -17.13
CA GLN A 6 3.79 4.29 -16.72
C GLN A 6 3.96 3.70 -15.32
N PRO A 7 2.90 3.64 -14.51
CA PRO A 7 2.96 2.91 -13.25
C PRO A 7 3.23 1.43 -13.49
N ARG A 8 3.96 0.81 -12.57
CA ARG A 8 4.24 -0.64 -12.60
C ARG A 8 3.23 -1.38 -11.72
N ILE A 9 2.97 -2.65 -12.04
CA ILE A 9 2.00 -3.47 -11.31
C ILE A 9 2.74 -4.54 -10.53
N SER A 10 2.51 -4.61 -9.22
CA SER A 10 3.02 -5.66 -8.33
C SER A 10 1.87 -6.46 -7.71
N VAL A 11 2.22 -7.56 -7.07
CA VAL A 11 1.27 -8.45 -6.41
C VAL A 11 1.63 -8.66 -4.95
N PHE A 12 0.60 -8.83 -4.12
CA PHE A 12 0.69 -9.12 -2.70
C PHE A 12 -0.05 -10.43 -2.39
N PRO A 13 0.44 -11.29 -1.48
CA PRO A 13 -0.12 -12.61 -1.21
C PRO A 13 -1.37 -12.60 -0.31
N LYS A 14 -2.39 -11.80 -0.65
CA LYS A 14 -3.55 -11.59 0.23
C LYS A 14 -4.22 -12.90 0.65
N CYS A 15 -4.39 -13.86 -0.29
CA CYS A 15 -5.00 -15.17 -0.01
C CYS A 15 -4.16 -16.07 0.90
N TYR A 16 -2.87 -15.80 1.03
CA TYR A 16 -1.93 -16.57 1.84
C TYR A 16 -1.36 -15.80 3.03
N PHE A 17 -1.89 -14.60 3.29
CA PHE A 17 -1.34 -13.69 4.30
C PHE A 17 -1.15 -14.37 5.66
N ASP A 18 -2.20 -14.97 6.20
CA ASP A 18 -2.15 -15.61 7.50
C ASP A 18 -1.21 -16.84 7.55
N GLU A 19 -1.17 -17.62 6.46
CA GLU A 19 -0.28 -18.80 6.36
C GLU A 19 1.19 -18.37 6.33
N LEU A 20 1.49 -17.29 5.62
CA LEU A 20 2.84 -16.72 5.52
C LEU A 20 3.31 -16.15 6.85
N VAL A 21 2.46 -15.34 7.52
CA VAL A 21 2.76 -14.75 8.83
C VAL A 21 2.99 -15.84 9.88
N ARG A 22 2.21 -16.95 9.86
CA ARG A 22 2.41 -18.07 10.77
C ARG A 22 3.53 -19.03 10.37
N GLY A 23 4.18 -18.80 9.22
CA GLY A 23 5.23 -19.70 8.69
C GLY A 23 4.72 -21.07 8.24
N GLU A 24 3.41 -21.21 8.01
CA GLU A 24 2.77 -22.44 7.50
C GLU A 24 2.98 -22.60 5.99
N ARG A 25 3.24 -21.50 5.30
CA ARG A 25 3.61 -21.46 3.88
C ARG A 25 4.99 -20.82 3.71
N SER A 26 5.81 -21.40 2.84
CA SER A 26 7.10 -20.82 2.48
C SER A 26 6.94 -19.53 1.66
N TYR A 27 7.58 -18.45 2.09
CA TYR A 27 7.59 -17.19 1.35
C TYR A 27 8.34 -17.32 0.01
N VAL A 28 9.38 -18.13 -0.05
CA VAL A 28 10.08 -18.47 -1.31
C VAL A 28 9.13 -19.09 -2.33
N VAL A 29 8.26 -20.01 -1.89
CA VAL A 29 7.24 -20.61 -2.79
C VAL A 29 6.30 -19.55 -3.32
N TRP A 30 5.86 -18.60 -2.47
CA TRP A 30 5.04 -17.48 -2.94
C TRP A 30 5.75 -16.64 -4.02
N ILE A 31 7.04 -16.38 -3.91
CA ILE A 31 7.78 -15.61 -4.94
C ILE A 31 7.71 -16.31 -6.30
N HIS A 32 7.83 -17.65 -6.34
CA HIS A 32 7.65 -18.41 -7.57
C HIS A 32 6.21 -18.39 -8.08
N ASP A 33 5.22 -18.53 -7.20
CA ASP A 33 3.80 -18.39 -7.57
C ASP A 33 3.54 -17.00 -8.17
N ALA A 34 4.01 -15.92 -7.53
CA ALA A 34 3.86 -14.54 -7.96
C ALA A 34 4.39 -14.28 -9.38
N ALA A 35 5.47 -14.96 -9.78
CA ALA A 35 6.05 -14.84 -11.11
C ALA A 35 5.10 -15.32 -12.22
N THR A 36 4.12 -16.17 -11.89
CA THR A 36 3.13 -16.70 -12.86
C THR A 36 1.92 -15.79 -13.05
N LEU A 37 1.73 -14.78 -12.18
CA LEU A 37 0.52 -13.95 -12.13
C LEU A 37 0.56 -12.76 -13.10
N GLY A 38 1.69 -12.56 -13.79
CA GLY A 38 1.86 -11.52 -14.77
C GLY A 38 2.15 -10.13 -14.19
N GLY A 39 2.33 -9.99 -12.87
CA GLY A 39 2.84 -8.78 -12.24
C GLY A 39 4.29 -8.50 -12.64
N GLU A 40 4.75 -7.26 -12.43
CA GLU A 40 6.11 -6.81 -12.73
C GLU A 40 6.99 -6.77 -11.48
N GLY A 41 6.41 -7.10 -10.32
CA GLY A 41 7.10 -7.14 -9.04
C GLY A 41 6.24 -7.71 -7.93
N VAL A 42 6.85 -7.81 -6.75
CA VAL A 42 6.24 -8.32 -5.52
C VAL A 42 6.30 -7.23 -4.46
N GLU A 43 5.21 -7.07 -3.74
CA GLU A 43 5.16 -6.30 -2.51
C GLU A 43 5.39 -7.25 -1.34
N HIS A 44 6.20 -6.80 -0.40
CA HIS A 44 6.61 -7.54 0.78
C HIS A 44 5.90 -7.03 2.03
N TYR A 45 5.73 -7.91 3.02
CA TYR A 45 5.35 -7.55 4.38
C TYR A 45 6.43 -8.07 5.33
N ASP A 46 6.80 -7.28 6.32
CA ASP A 46 7.97 -7.59 7.15
C ASP A 46 7.82 -8.90 7.94
N GLU A 47 6.61 -9.26 8.35
CA GLU A 47 6.34 -10.51 9.07
C GLU A 47 6.36 -11.77 8.18
N PHE A 48 6.51 -11.63 6.85
CA PHE A 48 6.78 -12.79 5.99
C PHE A 48 8.23 -13.29 6.11
N PHE A 49 9.09 -12.50 6.74
CA PHE A 49 10.45 -12.86 7.06
C PHE A 49 10.52 -13.27 8.54
N PRO A 50 10.83 -14.54 8.88
CA PRO A 50 10.94 -15.00 10.27
C PRO A 50 11.95 -14.16 11.07
N SER A 51 13.01 -13.70 10.41
CA SER A 51 13.94 -12.68 10.91
C SER A 51 14.52 -11.87 9.75
N TYR A 52 15.23 -10.77 10.08
CA TYR A 52 15.95 -9.99 9.07
C TYR A 52 17.40 -10.47 8.87
N ASP A 53 17.74 -11.67 9.35
CA ASP A 53 19.05 -12.29 9.17
C ASP A 53 19.23 -12.79 7.72
N GLU A 54 20.49 -13.01 7.32
CA GLU A 54 20.83 -13.51 5.98
C GLU A 54 20.12 -14.82 5.66
N ARG A 55 20.04 -15.74 6.62
CA ARG A 55 19.41 -17.07 6.44
C ARG A 55 17.95 -17.00 5.98
N ASP A 56 17.22 -15.94 6.34
CA ASP A 56 15.80 -15.77 6.02
C ASP A 56 15.60 -14.83 4.82
N VAL A 57 16.50 -13.87 4.61
CA VAL A 57 16.38 -12.87 3.53
C VAL A 57 17.03 -13.36 2.23
N VAL A 58 18.19 -14.03 2.28
CA VAL A 58 18.93 -14.46 1.08
C VAL A 58 18.10 -15.42 0.21
N PRO A 59 17.41 -16.45 0.74
CA PRO A 59 16.57 -17.33 -0.08
C PRO A 59 15.47 -16.61 -0.85
N VAL A 60 14.87 -15.56 -0.25
CA VAL A 60 13.85 -14.73 -0.90
C VAL A 60 14.47 -13.92 -2.05
N MET A 61 15.64 -13.31 -1.81
CA MET A 61 16.34 -12.56 -2.84
C MET A 61 16.82 -13.45 -3.99
N ASP A 62 17.20 -14.69 -3.70
CA ASP A 62 17.56 -15.68 -4.71
C ASP A 62 16.37 -16.04 -5.58
N ALA A 63 15.22 -16.35 -4.97
CA ALA A 63 13.98 -16.60 -5.70
C ALA A 63 13.54 -15.39 -6.54
N MET A 64 13.69 -14.16 -6.02
CA MET A 64 13.42 -12.93 -6.79
C MET A 64 14.32 -12.83 -8.03
N ARG A 65 15.61 -13.15 -7.90
CA ARG A 65 16.55 -13.15 -9.03
C ARG A 65 16.23 -14.27 -10.04
N GLU A 66 15.95 -15.47 -9.57
CA GLU A 66 15.58 -16.62 -10.42
C GLU A 66 14.32 -16.36 -11.23
N THR A 67 13.33 -15.71 -10.63
CA THR A 67 12.05 -15.40 -11.28
C THR A 67 12.05 -14.09 -12.05
N GLY A 68 13.08 -13.25 -11.93
CA GLY A 68 13.13 -11.92 -12.52
C GLY A 68 12.17 -10.91 -11.88
N GLN A 69 11.62 -11.23 -10.71
CA GLN A 69 10.73 -10.33 -9.98
C GLN A 69 11.50 -9.17 -9.33
N VAL A 70 10.84 -8.04 -9.14
CA VAL A 70 11.41 -6.84 -8.52
C VAL A 70 10.61 -6.52 -7.26
N SER A 71 11.31 -6.12 -6.20
CA SER A 71 10.66 -5.63 -4.98
C SER A 71 10.01 -4.28 -5.23
N SER A 72 8.69 -4.18 -5.09
CA SER A 72 7.95 -2.92 -5.26
C SER A 72 7.98 -2.08 -4.00
N MET A 73 7.71 -2.67 -2.85
CA MET A 73 7.64 -2.04 -1.54
C MET A 73 7.80 -3.06 -0.43
N LEU A 74 8.21 -2.60 0.76
CA LEU A 74 8.10 -3.34 2.02
C LEU A 74 7.04 -2.67 2.90
N CYS A 75 6.01 -3.39 3.29
CA CYS A 75 5.04 -2.95 4.28
C CYS A 75 5.54 -3.21 5.69
N PHE A 76 5.52 -2.17 6.53
CA PHE A 76 5.75 -2.22 7.97
C PHE A 76 4.65 -1.46 8.69
N SER A 77 4.31 -1.85 9.93
CA SER A 77 3.14 -1.35 10.65
C SER A 77 3.51 -0.86 12.06
N PRO A 78 4.13 0.34 12.19
CA PRO A 78 4.50 0.89 13.50
C PRO A 78 3.31 1.44 14.27
N ASP A 79 3.37 1.41 15.60
CA ASP A 79 2.42 2.09 16.49
C ASP A 79 3.05 3.38 17.07
N PHE A 80 2.99 4.46 16.30
CA PHE A 80 3.59 5.74 16.65
C PHE A 80 2.72 6.61 17.55
N THR A 81 1.47 6.23 17.78
CA THR A 81 0.57 6.94 18.70
C THR A 81 0.56 6.32 20.12
N HIS A 82 1.32 5.26 20.36
CA HIS A 82 1.37 4.59 21.65
C HIS A 82 1.55 5.60 22.81
N PRO A 83 0.81 5.45 23.94
CA PRO A 83 0.86 6.41 25.06
C PRO A 83 2.25 6.50 25.71
N ASP A 84 2.97 5.37 25.81
CA ASP A 84 4.33 5.33 26.35
C ASP A 84 5.37 5.83 25.34
N ALA A 85 6.11 6.89 25.68
CA ALA A 85 7.15 7.46 24.84
C ALA A 85 8.33 6.50 24.60
N ALA A 86 8.65 5.61 25.53
CA ALA A 86 9.69 4.61 25.34
C ALA A 86 9.26 3.56 24.29
N GLU A 87 7.96 3.22 24.26
CA GLU A 87 7.43 2.34 23.22
C GLU A 87 7.49 3.03 21.86
N ARG A 88 7.06 4.28 21.73
CA ARG A 88 7.20 5.02 20.48
C ARG A 88 8.64 5.07 19.97
N ALA A 89 9.62 5.26 20.89
CA ALA A 89 11.02 5.20 20.52
C ALA A 89 11.45 3.82 19.99
N ARG A 90 10.95 2.73 20.59
CA ARG A 90 11.17 1.36 20.07
C ARG A 90 10.54 1.16 18.70
N GLN A 91 9.35 1.70 18.47
CA GLN A 91 8.69 1.62 17.15
C GLN A 91 9.47 2.38 16.07
N VAL A 92 10.09 3.51 16.39
CA VAL A 92 11.01 4.20 15.46
C VAL A 92 12.22 3.33 15.11
N GLU A 93 12.83 2.67 16.10
CA GLU A 93 13.97 1.76 15.83
C GLU A 93 13.54 0.52 15.01
N ARG A 94 12.32 0.00 15.22
CA ARG A 94 11.76 -1.05 14.37
C ARG A 94 11.53 -0.56 12.92
N GLN A 95 10.98 0.65 12.72
CA GLN A 95 10.82 1.24 11.39
C GLN A 95 12.18 1.42 10.69
N LYS A 96 13.22 1.84 11.38
CA LYS A 96 14.58 1.92 10.82
C LYS A 96 15.10 0.55 10.36
N ARG A 97 14.85 -0.50 11.13
CA ARG A 97 15.22 -1.87 10.73
C ARG A 97 14.44 -2.32 9.49
N ALA A 98 13.15 -1.96 9.38
CA ALA A 98 12.36 -2.23 8.17
C ALA A 98 12.90 -1.46 6.95
N ILE A 99 13.37 -0.22 7.13
CA ILE A 99 14.06 0.55 6.10
C ILE A 99 15.35 -0.17 5.65
N ASP A 100 16.16 -0.68 6.58
CA ASP A 100 17.36 -1.45 6.25
C ASP A 100 17.02 -2.75 5.49
N LEU A 101 15.93 -3.44 5.88
CA LEU A 101 15.43 -4.59 5.12
C LEU A 101 14.98 -4.18 3.72
N SER A 102 14.27 -3.05 3.56
CA SER A 102 13.87 -2.53 2.25
C SER A 102 15.07 -2.34 1.33
N VAL A 103 16.15 -1.75 1.83
CA VAL A 103 17.40 -1.58 1.06
C VAL A 103 17.97 -2.95 0.64
N ARG A 104 18.01 -3.91 1.55
CA ARG A 104 18.59 -5.26 1.28
C ARG A 104 17.80 -6.01 0.21
N ILE A 105 16.47 -5.93 0.22
CA ILE A 105 15.64 -6.61 -0.77
C ILE A 105 15.45 -5.79 -2.06
N GLY A 106 16.03 -4.58 -2.15
CA GLY A 106 15.95 -3.71 -3.32
C GLY A 106 14.61 -2.96 -3.45
N ALA A 107 13.83 -2.86 -2.38
CA ALA A 107 12.60 -2.07 -2.34
C ALA A 107 12.93 -0.60 -2.05
N ARG A 108 12.55 0.29 -2.97
CA ARG A 108 12.72 1.74 -2.75
C ARG A 108 11.66 2.33 -1.83
N TYR A 109 10.51 1.71 -1.71
CA TYR A 109 9.38 2.19 -0.91
C TYR A 109 9.24 1.35 0.36
N CYS A 110 9.00 2.03 1.49
CA CYS A 110 8.74 1.40 2.77
C CYS A 110 7.50 2.03 3.39
N ARG A 111 6.51 1.22 3.72
CA ARG A 111 5.29 1.71 4.37
C ARG A 111 5.57 2.17 5.79
N THR A 112 4.86 3.20 6.21
CA THR A 112 4.68 3.63 7.58
C THR A 112 3.21 3.85 7.88
N LEU A 113 2.79 3.69 9.14
CA LEU A 113 1.45 3.95 9.63
C LEU A 113 1.49 4.96 10.78
N SER A 114 0.33 5.51 11.11
CA SER A 114 0.22 6.47 12.22
C SER A 114 0.26 5.81 13.61
N GLY A 115 -0.24 4.59 13.72
CA GLY A 115 -0.44 3.89 14.98
C GLY A 115 -1.91 3.81 15.40
N GLN A 116 -2.19 3.32 16.59
CA GLN A 116 -3.53 3.02 17.08
C GLN A 116 -4.28 4.26 17.61
N LYS A 117 -5.59 4.31 17.42
CA LYS A 117 -6.49 5.33 17.99
C LYS A 117 -6.82 4.98 19.46
N TYR A 118 -5.90 5.22 20.36
CA TYR A 118 -6.10 4.97 21.79
C TYR A 118 -7.28 5.77 22.35
N PRO A 119 -8.03 5.23 23.34
CA PRO A 119 -9.09 5.95 24.01
C PRO A 119 -8.63 7.28 24.60
N GLY A 120 -9.37 8.34 24.31
CA GLY A 120 -9.06 9.70 24.78
C GLY A 120 -7.95 10.41 23.99
N LEU A 121 -7.32 9.79 22.99
CA LEU A 121 -6.32 10.42 22.15
C LEU A 121 -6.98 11.47 21.24
N SER A 122 -6.65 12.74 21.41
CA SER A 122 -7.10 13.82 20.54
C SER A 122 -6.37 13.80 19.19
N ILE A 123 -7.00 14.35 18.14
CA ILE A 123 -6.35 14.49 16.82
C ILE A 123 -5.04 15.26 16.95
N ARG A 124 -5.03 16.38 17.63
CA ARG A 124 -3.82 17.20 17.83
C ARG A 124 -2.68 16.42 18.48
N GLU A 125 -2.98 15.64 19.52
CA GLU A 125 -1.96 14.88 20.23
C GLU A 125 -1.48 13.67 19.42
N GLY A 126 -2.39 12.95 18.76
CA GLY A 126 -2.03 11.83 17.89
C GLY A 126 -1.18 12.27 16.70
N VAL A 127 -1.53 13.39 16.05
CA VAL A 127 -0.72 14.00 14.99
C VAL A 127 0.68 14.35 15.50
N ALA A 128 0.79 15.00 16.66
CA ALA A 128 2.09 15.37 17.22
C ALA A 128 2.97 14.15 17.50
N ARG A 129 2.41 13.09 18.09
CA ARG A 129 3.14 11.83 18.38
C ARG A 129 3.58 11.12 17.11
N ALA A 130 2.67 10.95 16.14
CA ALA A 130 2.95 10.24 14.91
C ALA A 130 3.94 11.02 14.03
N ALA A 131 3.76 12.34 13.88
CA ALA A 131 4.66 13.18 13.09
C ALA A 131 6.10 13.15 13.63
N GLU A 132 6.29 13.31 14.96
CA GLU A 132 7.62 13.20 15.57
C GLU A 132 8.33 11.88 15.23
N CYS A 133 7.60 10.76 15.31
CA CYS A 133 8.17 9.44 15.03
C CYS A 133 8.45 9.23 13.52
N ILE A 134 7.56 9.71 12.66
CA ILE A 134 7.73 9.63 11.20
C ILE A 134 8.93 10.49 10.77
N GLU A 135 9.07 11.72 11.27
CA GLU A 135 10.20 12.59 10.93
C GLU A 135 11.55 11.96 11.30
N ARG A 136 11.65 11.35 12.49
CA ARG A 136 12.86 10.62 12.91
C ARG A 136 13.17 9.41 12.03
N SER A 137 12.15 8.75 11.50
CA SER A 137 12.28 7.63 10.57
C SER A 137 12.60 8.13 9.17
N LEU A 138 12.07 9.29 8.78
CA LEU A 138 12.26 9.90 7.47
C LEU A 138 13.70 10.37 7.25
N GLU A 139 14.33 10.98 8.26
CA GLU A 139 15.76 11.33 8.18
C GLU A 139 16.62 10.08 7.91
N TYR A 140 16.30 8.97 8.55
CA TYR A 140 16.99 7.70 8.36
C TYR A 140 16.76 7.11 6.96
N ALA A 141 15.53 7.18 6.46
CA ALA A 141 15.15 6.72 5.13
C ALA A 141 15.82 7.54 4.01
N ALA A 142 15.86 8.87 4.16
CA ALA A 142 16.48 9.78 3.20
C ALA A 142 17.97 9.47 2.99
N ASN A 143 18.71 9.16 4.05
CA ASN A 143 20.11 8.77 3.99
C ASN A 143 20.36 7.41 3.29
N ARG A 144 19.29 6.69 2.92
CA ARG A 144 19.30 5.37 2.26
C ARG A 144 18.58 5.34 0.92
N ASP A 145 18.18 6.50 0.42
CA ASP A 145 17.35 6.64 -0.81
C ASP A 145 16.04 5.83 -0.76
N VAL A 146 15.48 5.64 0.44
CA VAL A 146 14.19 5.01 0.65
C VAL A 146 13.11 6.08 0.78
N VAL A 147 11.95 5.84 0.17
CA VAL A 147 10.76 6.68 0.29
C VAL A 147 9.83 6.06 1.33
N LEU A 148 9.57 6.78 2.43
CA LEU A 148 8.53 6.39 3.37
C LEU A 148 7.15 6.72 2.80
N CYS A 149 6.23 5.76 2.87
CA CYS A 149 4.89 5.88 2.34
C CYS A 149 3.86 5.77 3.47
N LEU A 150 3.19 6.88 3.80
CA LEU A 150 2.07 6.87 4.74
C LEU A 150 0.83 6.32 4.05
N GLU A 151 0.31 5.20 4.54
CA GLU A 151 -0.91 4.60 4.00
C GLU A 151 -2.15 5.10 4.75
N ASN A 152 -3.24 5.36 4.02
CA ASN A 152 -4.55 5.45 4.62
C ASN A 152 -5.06 4.03 4.90
N HIS A 153 -4.85 3.59 6.12
CA HIS A 153 -5.08 2.21 6.56
C HIS A 153 -6.21 2.13 7.60
N TYR A 154 -6.70 0.94 7.94
CA TYR A 154 -7.82 0.79 8.89
C TYR A 154 -7.42 0.16 10.21
N LYS A 155 -6.70 -0.95 10.21
CA LYS A 155 -6.27 -1.66 11.43
C LYS A 155 -5.29 -2.78 11.08
N VAL A 156 -4.21 -2.91 11.81
CA VAL A 156 -3.33 -4.10 11.78
C VAL A 156 -3.95 -5.22 12.63
N GLY A 157 -3.73 -6.47 12.24
CA GLY A 157 -4.43 -7.62 12.81
C GLY A 157 -4.30 -7.78 14.34
N ASP A 158 -3.10 -7.55 14.88
CA ASP A 158 -2.79 -7.66 16.31
C ASP A 158 -3.09 -6.38 17.12
N TRP A 159 -3.45 -5.28 16.46
CA TRP A 159 -3.80 -4.04 17.16
C TRP A 159 -5.12 -4.16 17.91
N LEU A 160 -5.19 -3.50 19.07
CA LEU A 160 -6.40 -3.46 19.88
C LEU A 160 -7.42 -2.47 19.32
N TYR A 161 -6.96 -1.33 18.81
CA TYR A 161 -7.79 -0.26 18.29
C TYR A 161 -7.58 -0.07 16.79
N PRO A 162 -8.56 0.56 16.06
CA PRO A 162 -8.36 1.01 14.69
C PRO A 162 -7.17 1.96 14.57
N GLU A 163 -6.70 2.18 13.35
CA GLU A 163 -5.65 3.14 13.10
C GLU A 163 -6.09 4.57 13.46
N PHE A 164 -5.18 5.34 14.03
CA PHE A 164 -5.43 6.74 14.41
C PHE A 164 -5.81 7.58 13.19
N ALA A 165 -5.09 7.43 12.08
CA ALA A 165 -5.35 8.15 10.83
C ALA A 165 -6.28 7.38 9.86
N GLN A 166 -7.16 6.51 10.38
CA GLN A 166 -8.13 5.77 9.57
C GLN A 166 -9.11 6.69 8.82
N GLN A 167 -9.50 7.82 9.42
CA GLN A 167 -10.45 8.78 8.84
C GLN A 167 -9.72 9.91 8.12
N GLU A 168 -10.42 10.56 7.17
CA GLU A 168 -9.85 11.60 6.34
C GLU A 168 -9.24 12.76 7.14
N GLU A 169 -9.94 13.27 8.16
CA GLU A 169 -9.50 14.44 8.94
C GLU A 169 -8.16 14.20 9.65
N PRO A 170 -7.97 13.17 10.49
CA PRO A 170 -6.70 12.92 11.14
C PRO A 170 -5.59 12.54 10.14
N PHE A 171 -5.91 11.86 9.02
CA PHE A 171 -4.94 11.56 7.98
C PHE A 171 -4.36 12.82 7.35
N LEU A 172 -5.23 13.73 6.92
CA LEU A 172 -4.81 14.98 6.29
C LEU A 172 -4.10 15.90 7.27
N ALA A 173 -4.57 15.97 8.53
CA ALA A 173 -3.87 16.73 9.57
C ALA A 173 -2.45 16.18 9.83
N LEU A 174 -2.26 14.87 9.78
CA LEU A 174 -0.94 14.26 9.90
C LEU A 174 -0.10 14.53 8.65
N LEU A 175 -0.68 14.42 7.45
CA LEU A 175 0.02 14.68 6.21
C LEU A 175 0.49 16.14 6.11
N ASP A 176 -0.33 17.09 6.57
CA ASP A 176 0.00 18.53 6.61
C ASP A 176 1.09 18.87 7.64
N ALA A 177 1.22 18.05 8.70
CA ALA A 177 2.26 18.21 9.71
C ALA A 177 3.64 17.66 9.26
N LEU A 178 3.69 16.89 8.16
CA LEU A 178 4.91 16.24 7.67
C LEU A 178 5.53 17.00 6.50
N PRO A 179 6.88 17.02 6.37
CA PRO A 179 7.55 17.77 5.33
C PRO A 179 7.28 17.22 3.92
N GLU A 180 7.21 18.11 2.95
CA GLU A 180 7.22 17.73 1.54
C GLU A 180 8.65 17.50 1.08
N THR A 181 9.02 16.23 0.91
CA THR A 181 10.36 15.82 0.46
C THR A 181 10.25 14.68 -0.55
N PRO A 182 11.27 14.47 -1.41
CA PRO A 182 11.26 13.34 -2.34
C PRO A 182 11.31 11.96 -1.67
N ASN A 183 11.64 11.92 -0.38
CA ASN A 183 11.71 10.67 0.41
C ASN A 183 10.45 10.40 1.24
N PHE A 184 9.38 11.18 1.03
CA PHE A 184 8.10 10.96 1.70
C PHE A 184 6.92 11.11 0.73
N GLY A 185 5.95 10.21 0.82
CA GLY A 185 4.74 10.27 0.02
C GLY A 185 3.60 9.48 0.64
N VAL A 186 2.53 9.35 -0.12
CA VAL A 186 1.33 8.62 0.28
C VAL A 186 1.25 7.30 -0.46
N GLN A 187 0.96 6.23 0.26
CA GLN A 187 0.42 5.01 -0.28
C GLN A 187 -1.10 5.12 -0.23
N TYR A 188 -1.72 5.24 -1.40
CA TYR A 188 -3.16 5.39 -1.50
C TYR A 188 -3.86 4.04 -1.58
N ASP A 189 -4.79 3.78 -0.68
CA ASP A 189 -5.70 2.63 -0.75
C ASP A 189 -7.16 3.11 -0.82
N PRO A 190 -7.83 2.97 -1.98
CA PRO A 190 -9.21 3.39 -2.16
C PRO A 190 -10.19 2.59 -1.30
N SER A 191 -9.92 1.31 -1.07
CA SER A 191 -10.82 0.46 -0.28
C SER A 191 -10.79 0.81 1.21
N ASN A 192 -9.63 1.24 1.71
CA ASN A 192 -9.48 1.73 3.08
C ASN A 192 -10.19 3.07 3.30
N ALA A 193 -10.32 3.91 2.27
CA ALA A 193 -11.16 5.11 2.32
C ALA A 193 -12.64 4.74 2.51
N VAL A 194 -13.14 3.73 1.79
CA VAL A 194 -14.51 3.21 1.99
C VAL A 194 -14.69 2.65 3.41
N VAL A 195 -13.70 1.90 3.91
CA VAL A 195 -13.70 1.38 5.30
C VAL A 195 -13.72 2.52 6.30
N GLY A 196 -12.99 3.61 6.05
CA GLY A 196 -12.96 4.83 6.87
C GLY A 196 -14.24 5.67 6.78
N GLY A 197 -15.17 5.34 5.86
CA GLY A 197 -16.46 6.02 5.71
C GLY A 197 -16.39 7.32 4.89
N PHE A 198 -15.39 7.49 4.02
CA PHE A 198 -15.25 8.67 3.17
C PHE A 198 -15.05 8.30 1.69
N ASP A 199 -15.32 9.27 0.81
CA ASP A 199 -15.25 9.08 -0.65
C ASP A 199 -13.79 8.94 -1.10
N PRO A 200 -13.38 7.77 -1.65
CA PRO A 200 -12.02 7.54 -2.11
C PRO A 200 -11.59 8.50 -3.23
N ILE A 201 -12.53 8.94 -4.09
CA ILE A 201 -12.21 9.82 -5.21
C ILE A 201 -12.01 11.27 -4.75
N ALA A 202 -12.86 11.75 -3.84
CA ALA A 202 -12.70 13.08 -3.24
C ALA A 202 -11.40 13.15 -2.43
N PHE A 203 -11.08 12.11 -1.69
CA PHE A 203 -9.83 12.00 -0.95
C PHE A 203 -8.61 11.99 -1.89
N LEU A 204 -8.63 11.17 -2.95
CA LEU A 204 -7.56 11.14 -3.95
C LEU A 204 -7.31 12.53 -4.54
N GLU A 205 -8.36 13.30 -4.82
CA GLU A 205 -8.21 14.65 -5.39
C GLU A 205 -7.38 15.57 -4.49
N ARG A 206 -7.45 15.38 -3.16
CA ARG A 206 -6.69 16.16 -2.18
C ARG A 206 -5.22 15.74 -2.07
N ILE A 207 -4.91 14.46 -2.32
CA ILE A 207 -3.57 13.89 -2.07
C ILE A 207 -2.81 13.48 -3.34
N LYS A 208 -3.43 13.52 -4.53
CA LYS A 208 -2.92 12.91 -5.78
C LYS A 208 -1.48 13.29 -6.15
N TYR A 209 -1.03 14.49 -5.80
CA TYR A 209 0.34 14.93 -6.07
C TYR A 209 1.37 14.39 -5.06
N ARG A 210 0.91 13.80 -3.97
CA ARG A 210 1.75 13.16 -2.95
C ARG A 210 1.71 11.64 -3.03
N VAL A 211 0.87 11.04 -3.89
CA VAL A 211 0.78 9.59 -4.08
C VAL A 211 2.03 9.07 -4.78
N VAL A 212 2.72 8.13 -4.15
CA VAL A 212 3.93 7.48 -4.67
C VAL A 212 3.76 5.99 -4.90
N THR A 213 2.84 5.35 -4.17
CA THR A 213 2.40 3.96 -4.36
C THR A 213 0.89 3.85 -4.16
N MET A 214 0.28 2.79 -4.67
CA MET A 214 -1.14 2.54 -4.51
C MET A 214 -1.39 1.05 -4.23
N HIS A 215 -2.26 0.74 -3.27
CA HIS A 215 -2.90 -0.56 -3.20
C HIS A 215 -4.11 -0.60 -4.12
N ALA A 216 -4.18 -1.60 -4.99
CA ALA A 216 -5.37 -1.90 -5.75
C ALA A 216 -6.14 -2.98 -4.99
N SER A 217 -7.04 -2.54 -4.15
CA SER A 217 -7.96 -3.36 -3.39
C SER A 217 -9.40 -2.90 -3.65
N ASP A 218 -10.36 -3.78 -3.47
CA ASP A 218 -11.77 -3.49 -3.72
C ASP A 218 -12.65 -4.06 -2.60
N ARG A 219 -13.83 -3.52 -2.48
CA ARG A 219 -14.81 -3.95 -1.48
C ARG A 219 -16.16 -4.15 -2.12
N TYR A 220 -16.92 -5.10 -1.60
CA TYR A 220 -18.33 -5.27 -1.95
C TYR A 220 -19.19 -5.39 -0.70
N LEU A 221 -20.45 -4.97 -0.85
CA LEU A 221 -21.45 -5.13 0.18
C LEU A 221 -22.07 -6.52 0.09
N VAL A 222 -22.31 -7.14 1.24
CA VAL A 222 -23.14 -8.35 1.32
C VAL A 222 -24.52 -8.01 0.78
N PRO A 223 -25.13 -8.86 -0.07
CA PRO A 223 -26.44 -8.57 -0.67
C PRO A 223 -27.49 -8.15 0.35
N GLY A 224 -28.25 -7.10 0.04
CA GLY A 224 -29.27 -6.51 0.91
C GLY A 224 -28.72 -5.53 1.95
N THR A 225 -27.46 -5.11 1.86
CA THR A 225 -26.86 -4.08 2.72
C THR A 225 -26.59 -2.80 1.92
N THR A 226 -26.72 -1.64 2.55
CA THR A 226 -26.38 -0.34 1.98
C THR A 226 -25.13 0.27 2.63
N ILE A 227 -24.51 1.26 1.97
CA ILE A 227 -23.38 2.02 2.52
C ILE A 227 -23.77 2.71 3.82
N GLU A 228 -24.96 3.30 3.87
CA GLU A 228 -25.48 4.02 5.04
C GLU A 228 -25.61 3.08 6.26
N GLU A 229 -26.02 1.83 6.04
CA GLU A 229 -26.13 0.84 7.12
C GLU A 229 -24.75 0.47 7.68
N ILE A 230 -23.70 0.40 6.86
CA ILE A 230 -22.37 -0.02 7.33
C ILE A 230 -21.62 1.10 8.05
N THR A 231 -21.89 2.38 7.76
CA THR A 231 -21.25 3.51 8.46
C THR A 231 -21.62 3.57 9.95
N LEU A 232 -22.73 2.92 10.33
CA LEU A 232 -23.21 2.84 11.71
C LEU A 232 -22.73 1.58 12.46
N GLN A 233 -21.99 0.68 11.78
CA GLN A 233 -21.55 -0.59 12.37
C GLN A 233 -20.09 -0.50 12.83
N ASP A 234 -19.87 -0.97 14.05
CA ASP A 234 -18.53 -1.17 14.58
C ASP A 234 -18.05 -2.61 14.32
N GLY A 235 -16.89 -2.74 13.66
CA GLY A 235 -16.32 -4.05 13.29
C GLY A 235 -15.15 -4.44 14.19
N THR A 236 -15.15 -5.67 14.71
CA THR A 236 -14.04 -6.22 15.51
C THR A 236 -12.73 -6.30 14.71
N VAL A 237 -12.80 -6.42 13.39
CA VAL A 237 -11.67 -6.42 12.46
C VAL A 237 -11.30 -5.03 11.95
N GLY A 238 -11.85 -3.95 12.52
CA GLY A 238 -11.59 -2.58 12.10
C GLY A 238 -12.48 -2.07 10.96
N TYR A 239 -13.39 -2.91 10.44
CA TYR A 239 -14.37 -2.53 9.42
C TYR A 239 -15.69 -3.31 9.62
N PRO A 240 -16.83 -2.81 9.08
CA PRO A 240 -18.11 -3.49 9.18
C PRO A 240 -18.09 -4.90 8.59
N VAL A 241 -18.69 -5.85 9.29
CA VAL A 241 -18.71 -7.29 8.90
C VAL A 241 -19.37 -7.50 7.52
N LYS A 242 -20.28 -6.62 7.12
CA LYS A 242 -20.99 -6.66 5.83
C LYS A 242 -20.25 -6.04 4.66
N LEU A 243 -19.09 -5.44 4.90
CA LEU A 243 -18.19 -4.92 3.86
C LEU A 243 -17.02 -5.90 3.68
N LYS A 244 -17.00 -6.62 2.58
CA LYS A 244 -16.05 -7.71 2.33
C LYS A 244 -15.00 -7.30 1.31
N HIS A 245 -13.82 -7.90 1.39
CA HIS A 245 -12.85 -7.87 0.30
C HIS A 245 -13.44 -8.50 -0.97
N GLY A 246 -13.06 -7.97 -2.13
CA GLY A 246 -13.49 -8.44 -3.43
C GLY A 246 -12.36 -8.47 -4.44
N GLU A 247 -12.65 -9.03 -5.62
CA GLU A 247 -11.71 -8.99 -6.74
C GLU A 247 -11.60 -7.55 -7.26
N THR A 248 -10.39 -7.05 -7.45
CA THR A 248 -10.13 -5.68 -7.92
C THR A 248 -10.89 -5.36 -9.22
N GLY A 249 -11.65 -4.29 -9.21
CA GLY A 249 -12.47 -3.83 -10.33
C GLY A 249 -13.87 -4.46 -10.43
N LYS A 250 -14.27 -5.26 -9.45
CA LYS A 250 -15.62 -5.86 -9.37
C LYS A 250 -16.45 -5.37 -8.18
N GLY A 251 -15.91 -4.46 -7.38
CA GLY A 251 -16.55 -3.95 -6.19
C GLY A 251 -17.04 -2.51 -6.33
N LEU A 252 -16.87 -1.74 -5.25
CA LEU A 252 -17.36 -0.39 -5.10
C LEU A 252 -16.42 0.69 -5.67
N ILE A 253 -15.18 0.33 -6.03
CA ILE A 253 -14.14 1.29 -6.38
C ILE A 253 -14.20 1.67 -7.85
N ASP A 254 -14.32 2.98 -8.13
CA ASP A 254 -14.25 3.53 -9.49
C ASP A 254 -12.79 3.67 -9.96
N TYR A 255 -12.25 2.60 -10.52
CA TYR A 255 -10.89 2.58 -11.06
C TYR A 255 -10.70 3.47 -12.30
N ASP A 256 -11.75 3.79 -13.06
CA ASP A 256 -11.65 4.73 -14.16
C ASP A 256 -11.41 6.15 -13.64
N ALA A 257 -12.14 6.55 -12.61
CA ALA A 257 -11.93 7.83 -11.95
C ALA A 257 -10.54 7.93 -11.29
N ILE A 258 -10.05 6.86 -10.65
CA ILE A 258 -8.72 6.80 -10.01
C ILE A 258 -7.63 6.93 -11.06
N PHE A 259 -7.61 6.07 -12.09
CA PHE A 259 -6.56 6.08 -13.12
C PHE A 259 -6.50 7.40 -13.89
N SER A 260 -7.67 8.01 -14.17
CA SER A 260 -7.74 9.33 -14.81
C SER A 260 -7.03 10.40 -13.98
N ARG A 261 -7.24 10.43 -12.65
CA ARG A 261 -6.63 11.41 -11.74
C ARG A 261 -5.14 11.18 -11.52
N LEU A 262 -4.75 9.92 -11.35
CA LEU A 262 -3.35 9.55 -11.18
C LEU A 262 -2.54 9.87 -12.44
N ALA A 263 -3.09 9.57 -13.63
CA ALA A 263 -2.44 9.91 -14.90
C ALA A 263 -2.30 11.43 -15.07
N ALA A 264 -3.36 12.20 -14.76
CA ALA A 264 -3.32 13.65 -14.80
C ALA A 264 -2.32 14.25 -13.81
N ALA A 265 -2.09 13.61 -12.67
CA ALA A 265 -1.09 13.99 -11.67
C ALA A 265 0.35 13.55 -12.03
N GLY A 266 0.53 12.76 -13.09
CA GLY A 266 1.85 12.25 -13.50
C GLY A 266 2.36 11.09 -12.64
N PHE A 267 1.45 10.37 -11.96
CA PHE A 267 1.82 9.21 -11.14
C PHE A 267 2.49 8.11 -11.99
N ALA A 268 3.63 7.64 -11.54
CA ALA A 268 4.43 6.61 -12.22
C ALA A 268 5.01 5.57 -11.23
N GLY A 269 4.42 5.49 -10.05
CA GLY A 269 4.84 4.58 -8.99
C GLY A 269 4.34 3.15 -9.18
N TRP A 270 4.26 2.42 -8.09
CA TRP A 270 3.75 1.06 -8.08
C TRP A 270 2.26 1.02 -7.73
N ILE A 271 1.54 0.13 -8.41
CA ILE A 271 0.17 -0.27 -8.06
C ILE A 271 0.24 -1.76 -7.69
N SER A 272 0.00 -2.07 -6.44
CA SER A 272 0.06 -3.43 -5.90
C SER A 272 -1.33 -4.03 -5.74
N VAL A 273 -1.57 -5.21 -6.31
CA VAL A 273 -2.82 -5.94 -6.06
C VAL A 273 -2.81 -6.44 -4.63
N GLU A 274 -3.66 -5.89 -3.78
CA GLU A 274 -3.85 -6.29 -2.37
C GLU A 274 -5.23 -6.95 -2.17
N ASP A 275 -5.67 -7.73 -3.13
CA ASP A 275 -6.90 -8.52 -3.14
C ASP A 275 -6.62 -9.97 -3.58
N GLY A 276 -7.67 -10.70 -3.91
CA GLY A 276 -7.56 -12.08 -4.35
C GLY A 276 -7.68 -13.06 -3.18
N MET A 277 -8.67 -12.83 -2.32
CA MET A 277 -8.93 -13.66 -1.13
C MET A 277 -9.20 -15.13 -1.47
N ASN A 278 -9.70 -15.44 -2.67
CA ASN A 278 -10.04 -16.80 -3.09
C ASN A 278 -8.94 -17.46 -3.94
N GLY A 279 -7.73 -16.91 -3.96
CA GLY A 279 -6.56 -17.56 -4.52
C GLY A 279 -5.92 -16.84 -5.71
N LEU A 280 -4.92 -17.50 -6.30
CA LEU A 280 -4.04 -16.94 -7.33
C LEU A 280 -4.78 -16.48 -8.58
N ASP A 281 -5.85 -17.17 -8.98
CA ASP A 281 -6.62 -16.81 -10.18
C ASP A 281 -7.31 -15.43 -10.04
N GLU A 282 -7.73 -15.04 -8.81
CA GLU A 282 -8.27 -13.71 -8.58
C GLU A 282 -7.19 -12.65 -8.70
N ILE A 283 -5.99 -12.91 -8.14
CA ILE A 283 -4.86 -12.00 -8.25
C ILE A 283 -4.47 -11.83 -9.73
N ALA A 284 -4.39 -12.90 -10.50
CA ALA A 284 -4.07 -12.85 -11.93
C ALA A 284 -5.08 -12.00 -12.71
N ARG A 285 -6.40 -12.20 -12.46
CA ARG A 285 -7.44 -11.38 -13.11
C ARG A 285 -7.37 -9.91 -12.70
N SER A 286 -7.05 -9.62 -11.45
CA SER A 286 -6.82 -8.25 -10.96
C SER A 286 -5.62 -7.59 -11.65
N VAL A 287 -4.53 -8.33 -11.86
CA VAL A 287 -3.36 -7.86 -12.63
C VAL A 287 -3.76 -7.51 -14.06
N ASP A 288 -4.51 -8.39 -14.74
CA ASP A 288 -4.97 -8.15 -16.13
C ASP A 288 -5.90 -6.94 -16.20
N PHE A 289 -6.81 -6.78 -15.25
CA PHE A 289 -7.67 -5.60 -15.14
C PHE A 289 -6.84 -4.31 -15.00
N LEU A 290 -5.86 -4.28 -14.11
CA LEU A 290 -4.99 -3.11 -13.91
C LEU A 290 -4.13 -2.81 -15.15
N LYS A 291 -3.63 -3.82 -15.84
CA LYS A 291 -2.93 -3.65 -17.13
C LYS A 291 -3.82 -3.01 -18.19
N ALA A 292 -5.09 -3.42 -18.27
CA ALA A 292 -6.04 -2.81 -19.18
C ALA A 292 -6.32 -1.35 -18.83
N LYS A 293 -6.47 -1.01 -17.53
CA LYS A 293 -6.60 0.38 -17.08
C LYS A 293 -5.34 1.19 -17.38
N ARG A 294 -4.16 0.66 -17.12
CA ARG A 294 -2.87 1.31 -17.44
C ARG A 294 -2.78 1.60 -18.94
N ALA A 295 -3.07 0.63 -19.80
CA ALA A 295 -3.02 0.84 -21.24
C ALA A 295 -3.98 1.95 -21.72
N ARG A 296 -5.14 2.09 -21.09
CA ARG A 296 -6.13 3.12 -21.43
C ARG A 296 -5.70 4.53 -20.98
N TYR A 297 -5.17 4.66 -19.77
CA TYR A 297 -4.91 5.98 -19.16
C TYR A 297 -3.45 6.45 -19.30
N TYR A 298 -2.53 5.54 -19.61
CA TYR A 298 -1.11 5.81 -19.84
C TYR A 298 -0.71 5.26 -21.22
N PRO A 299 -1.28 5.78 -22.32
CA PRO A 299 -0.99 5.27 -23.65
C PRO A 299 0.50 5.43 -23.96
N SER A 300 1.12 4.37 -24.49
CA SER A 300 2.45 4.47 -25.07
C SER A 300 2.44 5.48 -26.23
N PRO A 301 3.49 6.29 -26.40
CA PRO A 301 3.57 7.15 -27.57
C PRO A 301 3.45 6.31 -28.84
N ALA A 302 2.66 6.80 -29.80
CA ALA A 302 2.58 6.15 -31.09
C ALA A 302 3.99 6.00 -31.69
N PRO A 303 4.33 4.86 -32.32
CA PRO A 303 5.61 4.73 -33.00
C PRO A 303 5.77 5.89 -33.98
N PRO A 304 6.98 6.46 -34.12
CA PRO A 304 7.20 7.53 -35.09
C PRO A 304 6.71 7.06 -36.45
N GLY A 305 5.75 7.79 -37.00
CA GLY A 305 5.14 7.43 -38.27
C GLY A 305 6.21 7.25 -39.33
N ASP A 306 6.15 6.13 -40.05
CA ASP A 306 7.02 5.88 -41.19
C ASP A 306 6.77 6.98 -42.23
N SER A 307 7.62 8.00 -42.22
CA SER A 307 7.58 9.13 -43.14
C SER A 307 7.89 8.75 -44.60
N ARG A 308 7.85 7.46 -44.95
CA ARG A 308 8.15 6.95 -46.26
C ARG A 308 6.90 6.64 -47.13
N ARG A 309 5.75 7.23 -46.82
CA ARG A 309 4.59 7.21 -47.74
C ARG A 309 4.10 8.63 -47.98
N ALA A 310 4.82 9.36 -48.80
CA ALA A 310 4.25 10.43 -49.59
C ALA A 310 4.54 10.07 -51.08
N PRO A 311 3.54 10.20 -51.94
CA PRO A 311 3.64 9.81 -53.36
C PRO A 311 4.56 10.74 -54.15
#